data_7877e5ca3f71591cf0d45344e0210386
#
_entry.id   7877e5ca3f71591cf0d45344e0210386
#
_cell.length_a   1.000
_cell.length_b   1.000
_cell.length_c   1.000
_cell.angle_alpha   90.00
_cell.angle_beta   90.00
_cell.angle_gamma   90.00
#
_symmetry.space_group_name_H-M   'P 1'
#
loop_
_entity.id
_entity.type
_entity.pdbx_description
1 polymer ?
#
loop_
_entity_poly.entity_id
_entity_poly.type
_entity_poly.pdbx_seq_one_letter_code
_entity_poly.pdbx_strand_id
1 'polypeptide(L)'
;IVVVTTPQIAAAEVAERAGRIAHQIHQHVIGVIENMSAFPCPNCSDTISLFGEGGGDETSRRLSQLVGIDVPLLGKIPFSPALRTGGDDGAPIVDADPSSPAAIAISEVAEKLMKRSKSLLGVRLGVST
;
A
#
# COMPACT_ATOMS: atom_id res chain seq x y z
N ILE A 1 -11.05 0.97 -1.87
CA ILE A 1 -9.92 1.90 -2.10
C ILE A 1 -8.71 1.41 -1.33
N VAL A 2 -7.52 1.43 -1.95
CA VAL A 2 -6.23 1.28 -1.29
C VAL A 2 -5.57 2.66 -1.24
N VAL A 3 -5.05 3.04 -0.07
CA VAL A 3 -4.34 4.30 0.10
C VAL A 3 -2.84 4.04 -0.01
N VAL A 4 -2.17 4.76 -0.89
CA VAL A 4 -0.71 4.68 -1.06
C VAL A 4 -0.07 5.91 -0.42
N THR A 5 0.93 5.70 0.41
CA THR A 5 1.68 6.75 1.11
C THR A 5 3.18 6.52 1.01
N THR A 6 3.97 7.37 1.63
CA THR A 6 5.43 7.26 1.74
C THR A 6 5.86 7.16 3.21
N PRO A 7 7.13 6.82 3.53
CA PRO A 7 7.60 6.72 4.91
C PRO A 7 7.55 8.03 5.71
N GLN A 8 7.44 9.17 5.02
CA GLN A 8 7.38 10.49 5.66
C GLN A 8 6.11 10.66 6.48
N ILE A 9 6.22 11.00 7.74
CA ILE A 9 5.07 11.23 8.63
C ILE A 9 4.13 12.32 8.09
N ALA A 10 4.66 13.36 7.44
CA ALA A 10 3.84 14.41 6.82
C ALA A 10 2.91 13.87 5.71
N ALA A 11 3.28 12.80 5.03
CA ALA A 11 2.43 12.17 4.01
C ALA A 11 1.18 11.52 4.61
N ALA A 12 1.21 11.13 5.88
CA ALA A 12 0.07 10.55 6.58
C ALA A 12 -1.12 11.52 6.66
N GLU A 13 -0.89 12.82 6.76
CA GLU A 13 -1.96 13.84 6.76
C GLU A 13 -2.69 13.90 5.41
N VAL A 14 -1.94 13.81 4.32
CA VAL A 14 -2.52 13.79 2.96
C VAL A 14 -3.32 12.51 2.73
N ALA A 15 -2.76 11.39 3.14
CA ALA A 15 -3.40 10.07 3.07
C ALA A 15 -4.69 10.02 3.91
N GLU A 16 -4.69 10.64 5.11
CA GLU A 16 -5.89 10.74 5.95
C GLU A 16 -6.99 11.53 5.25
N ARG A 17 -6.67 12.63 4.56
CA ARG A 17 -7.65 13.40 3.78
C ARG A 17 -8.28 12.55 2.67
N ALA A 18 -7.49 11.78 1.96
CA ALA A 18 -8.00 10.85 0.93
C ALA A 18 -8.93 9.79 1.54
N GLY A 19 -8.56 9.21 2.66
CA GLY A 19 -9.40 8.26 3.40
C GLY A 19 -10.71 8.89 3.91
N ARG A 20 -10.68 10.14 4.36
CA ARG A 20 -11.87 10.89 4.77
C ARG A 20 -12.84 11.10 3.62
N ILE A 21 -12.34 11.46 2.44
CA ILE A 21 -13.15 11.60 1.23
C ILE A 21 -13.76 10.24 0.85
N ALA A 22 -12.96 9.17 0.85
CA ALA A 22 -13.44 7.82 0.58
C ALA A 22 -14.60 7.44 1.51
N HIS A 23 -14.46 7.71 2.81
CA HIS A 23 -15.52 7.43 3.80
C HIS A 23 -16.80 8.25 3.52
N GLN A 24 -16.67 9.52 3.17
CA GLN A 24 -17.81 10.40 2.84
C GLN A 24 -18.61 9.93 1.63
N ILE A 25 -17.94 9.34 0.65
CA ILE A 25 -18.60 8.78 -0.55
C ILE A 25 -18.92 7.28 -0.40
N HIS A 26 -18.96 6.77 0.82
CA HIS A 26 -19.27 5.38 1.15
C HIS A 26 -18.37 4.34 0.48
N GLN A 27 -17.11 4.68 0.24
CA GLN A 27 -16.11 3.74 -0.25
C GLN A 27 -15.31 3.13 0.92
N HIS A 28 -15.11 1.82 0.87
CA HIS A 28 -14.30 1.13 1.87
C HIS A 28 -12.80 1.33 1.61
N VAL A 29 -12.08 1.80 2.61
CA VAL A 29 -10.61 1.80 2.61
C VAL A 29 -10.16 0.44 3.12
N ILE A 30 -9.60 -0.38 2.24
CA ILE A 30 -9.26 -1.77 2.53
C ILE A 30 -7.83 -1.97 3.01
N GLY A 31 -6.99 -0.95 2.91
CA GLY A 31 -5.62 -1.01 3.43
C GLY A 31 -4.74 0.13 2.94
N VAL A 32 -3.55 0.16 3.48
CA VAL A 32 -2.48 1.12 3.17
C VAL A 32 -1.30 0.40 2.54
N ILE A 33 -0.63 1.04 1.60
CA ILE A 33 0.65 0.62 1.03
C ILE A 33 1.66 1.75 1.28
N GLU A 34 2.80 1.44 1.87
CA GLU A 34 3.93 2.36 1.96
C GLU A 34 4.84 2.15 0.76
N ASN A 35 4.88 3.13 -0.14
CA ASN A 35 5.80 3.14 -1.29
C ASN A 35 7.08 3.92 -0.95
N MET A 36 8.17 3.65 -1.66
CA MET A 36 9.47 4.29 -1.44
C MET A 36 9.99 4.06 -0.01
N SER A 37 9.75 2.86 0.54
CA SER A 37 10.03 2.54 1.93
C SER A 37 11.53 2.59 2.20
N ALA A 38 12.24 1.52 2.02
CA ALA A 38 13.67 1.47 2.26
C ALA A 38 14.42 1.27 0.92
N PHE A 39 15.64 1.76 0.84
CA PHE A 39 16.51 1.54 -0.32
C PHE A 39 17.60 0.52 0.03
N PRO A 40 17.56 -0.68 -0.55
CA PRO A 40 18.64 -1.64 -0.39
C PRO A 40 19.88 -1.16 -1.17
N CYS A 41 21.00 -0.97 -0.47
CA CYS A 41 22.24 -0.56 -1.10
C CYS A 41 22.75 -1.66 -2.06
N PRO A 42 23.01 -1.35 -3.35
CA PRO A 42 23.45 -2.35 -4.31
C PRO A 42 24.85 -2.90 -4.03
N ASN A 43 25.65 -2.22 -3.19
CA ASN A 43 27.03 -2.62 -2.91
C ASN A 43 27.18 -3.48 -1.65
N CYS A 44 26.44 -3.15 -0.57
CA CYS A 44 26.61 -3.82 0.73
C CYS A 44 25.30 -4.47 1.24
N SER A 45 24.20 -4.31 0.53
CA SER A 45 22.86 -4.78 0.94
C SER A 45 22.32 -4.14 2.21
N ASP A 46 22.99 -3.15 2.78
CA ASP A 46 22.46 -2.36 3.89
C ASP A 46 21.21 -1.61 3.45
N THR A 47 20.26 -1.48 4.37
CA THR A 47 19.01 -0.79 4.08
C THR A 47 19.09 0.66 4.53
N ILE A 48 18.79 1.57 3.62
CA ILE A 48 18.83 3.02 3.86
C ILE A 48 17.42 3.59 3.82
N SER A 49 17.00 4.26 4.89
CA SER A 49 15.70 4.93 4.97
C SER A 49 15.77 6.34 4.41
N LEU A 50 15.80 6.47 3.08
CA LEU A 50 15.97 7.75 2.38
C LEU A 50 14.88 8.78 2.71
N PHE A 51 13.68 8.32 3.01
CA PHE A 51 12.50 9.18 3.25
C PHE A 51 11.96 9.06 4.68
N GLY A 52 12.78 8.58 5.62
CA GLY A 52 12.38 8.32 6.99
C GLY A 52 11.66 6.98 7.15
N GLU A 53 10.93 6.84 8.25
CA GLU A 53 10.26 5.59 8.63
C GLU A 53 8.91 5.86 9.28
N GLY A 54 8.01 4.88 9.21
CA GLY A 54 6.77 4.85 9.98
C GLY A 54 5.57 5.55 9.36
N GLY A 55 5.70 6.21 8.19
CA GLY A 55 4.58 6.90 7.55
C GLY A 55 3.42 5.99 7.21
N GLY A 56 3.71 4.77 6.73
CA GLY A 56 2.68 3.78 6.42
C GLY A 56 1.94 3.26 7.66
N ASP A 57 2.67 2.98 8.72
CA ASP A 57 2.11 2.54 10.00
C ASP A 57 1.24 3.64 10.63
N GLU A 58 1.72 4.88 10.63
CA GLU A 58 0.97 6.04 11.13
C GLU A 58 -0.29 6.30 10.28
N THR A 59 -0.21 6.18 8.96
CA THR A 59 -1.37 6.31 8.07
C THR A 59 -2.40 5.24 8.36
N SER A 60 -1.99 3.97 8.50
CA SER A 60 -2.86 2.85 8.88
C SER A 60 -3.59 3.12 10.20
N ARG A 61 -2.85 3.56 11.23
CA ARG A 61 -3.41 3.89 12.53
C ARG A 61 -4.46 5.02 12.45
N ARG A 62 -4.13 6.13 11.77
CA ARG A 62 -5.04 7.28 11.61
C ARG A 62 -6.30 6.92 10.84
N LEU A 63 -6.15 6.18 9.74
CA LEU A 63 -7.31 5.74 8.94
C LEU A 63 -8.21 4.79 9.72
N SER A 64 -7.64 3.84 10.46
CA SER A 64 -8.41 2.94 11.32
C SER A 64 -9.24 3.69 12.36
N GLN A 65 -8.66 4.72 12.98
CA GLN A 65 -9.37 5.58 13.92
C GLN A 65 -10.48 6.40 13.24
N LEU A 66 -10.21 6.90 12.03
CA LEU A 66 -11.15 7.73 11.27
C LEU A 66 -12.39 6.96 10.84
N VAL A 67 -12.20 5.75 10.32
CA VAL A 67 -13.30 4.94 9.75
C VAL A 67 -13.91 3.96 10.75
N GLY A 68 -13.30 3.77 11.92
CA GLY A 68 -13.82 2.90 12.98
C GLY A 68 -13.66 1.40 12.71
N ILE A 69 -12.89 1.02 11.71
CA ILE A 69 -12.55 -0.37 11.37
C ILE A 69 -11.04 -0.50 11.11
N ASP A 70 -10.52 -1.72 11.19
CA ASP A 70 -9.10 -1.98 10.93
C ASP A 70 -8.74 -1.74 9.46
N VAL A 71 -7.83 -0.80 9.22
CA VAL A 71 -7.24 -0.47 7.92
C VAL A 71 -5.76 -0.84 7.96
N PRO A 72 -5.39 -2.08 7.63
CA PRO A 72 -4.03 -2.57 7.83
C PRO A 72 -3.03 -1.98 6.83
N LEU A 73 -1.76 -1.94 7.24
CA LEU A 73 -0.64 -1.79 6.32
C LEU A 73 -0.46 -3.10 5.54
N LEU A 74 -0.78 -3.07 4.25
CA LEU A 74 -0.73 -4.25 3.37
C LEU A 74 0.70 -4.64 3.01
N GLY A 75 1.58 -3.66 2.84
CA GLY A 75 2.99 -3.89 2.54
C GLY A 75 3.79 -2.62 2.41
N LYS A 76 5.11 -2.81 2.38
CA LYS A 76 6.10 -1.76 2.17
C LYS A 76 6.87 -2.08 0.89
N ILE A 77 6.76 -1.21 -0.12
CA ILE A 77 7.44 -1.37 -1.39
C ILE A 77 8.76 -0.60 -1.31
N PRO A 78 9.90 -1.29 -1.45
CA PRO A 78 11.20 -0.63 -1.38
C PRO A 78 11.37 0.38 -2.53
N PHE A 79 12.18 1.41 -2.28
CA PHE A 79 12.58 2.34 -3.33
C PHE A 79 13.37 1.57 -4.40
N SER A 80 12.96 1.70 -5.67
CA SER A 80 13.57 1.00 -6.80
C SER A 80 13.61 1.92 -8.02
N PRO A 81 14.81 2.28 -8.50
CA PRO A 81 14.96 2.99 -9.77
C PRO A 81 14.35 2.22 -10.95
N ALA A 82 14.49 0.89 -10.96
CA ALA A 82 13.94 0.04 -12.01
C ALA A 82 12.40 0.06 -12.04
N LEU A 83 11.75 0.11 -10.86
CA LEU A 83 10.30 0.26 -10.76
C LEU A 83 9.84 1.57 -11.40
N ARG A 84 10.55 2.68 -11.16
CA ARG A 84 10.26 3.98 -11.76
C ARG A 84 10.44 3.93 -13.29
N THR A 85 11.59 3.48 -13.76
CA THR A 85 11.89 3.42 -15.20
C THR A 85 10.89 2.51 -15.93
N GLY A 86 10.59 1.35 -15.36
CA GLY A 86 9.61 0.43 -15.94
C GLY A 86 8.20 1.03 -16.01
N GLY A 87 7.82 1.87 -15.03
CA GLY A 87 6.57 2.62 -15.08
C GLY A 87 6.52 3.64 -16.22
N ASP A 88 7.63 4.35 -16.47
CA ASP A 88 7.74 5.32 -17.58
C ASP A 88 7.72 4.62 -18.95
N ASP A 89 8.35 3.47 -19.05
CA ASP A 89 8.53 2.71 -20.30
C ASP A 89 7.35 1.74 -20.59
N GLY A 90 6.40 1.61 -19.67
CA GLY A 90 5.28 0.66 -19.80
C GLY A 90 5.71 -0.80 -19.65
N ALA A 91 6.81 -1.06 -18.93
CA ALA A 91 7.35 -2.38 -18.64
C ALA A 91 7.20 -2.69 -17.13
N PRO A 92 6.11 -3.34 -16.69
CA PRO A 92 5.86 -3.61 -15.28
C PRO A 92 6.98 -4.43 -14.65
N ILE A 93 7.49 -4.00 -13.48
CA ILE A 93 8.61 -4.65 -12.79
C ILE A 93 8.31 -6.11 -12.44
N VAL A 94 7.05 -6.44 -12.19
CA VAL A 94 6.62 -7.81 -11.86
C VAL A 94 6.81 -8.79 -13.02
N ASP A 95 6.82 -8.30 -14.26
CA ASP A 95 7.08 -9.08 -15.46
C ASP A 95 8.55 -8.98 -15.89
N ALA A 96 9.13 -7.78 -15.80
CA ALA A 96 10.49 -7.49 -16.27
C ALA A 96 11.58 -8.08 -15.35
N ASP A 97 11.36 -8.02 -14.03
CA ASP A 97 12.25 -8.59 -13.01
C ASP A 97 11.44 -9.07 -11.79
N PRO A 98 10.78 -10.23 -11.90
CA PRO A 98 9.92 -10.78 -10.83
C PRO A 98 10.70 -11.16 -9.56
N SER A 99 12.03 -11.25 -9.65
CA SER A 99 12.91 -11.57 -8.52
C SER A 99 13.35 -10.35 -7.72
N SER A 100 13.12 -9.15 -8.23
CA SER A 100 13.50 -7.92 -7.52
C SER A 100 12.71 -7.73 -6.24
N PRO A 101 13.28 -7.10 -5.20
CA PRO A 101 12.58 -6.82 -3.95
C PRO A 101 11.28 -6.04 -4.14
N ALA A 102 11.24 -5.11 -5.11
CA ALA A 102 10.04 -4.34 -5.41
C ALA A 102 8.93 -5.21 -6.03
N ALA A 103 9.28 -6.09 -6.99
CA ALA A 103 8.32 -7.01 -7.61
C ALA A 103 7.74 -8.00 -6.59
N ILE A 104 8.58 -8.55 -5.72
CA ILE A 104 8.16 -9.46 -4.65
C ILE A 104 7.17 -8.74 -3.71
N ALA A 105 7.51 -7.53 -3.25
CA ALA A 105 6.65 -6.76 -2.35
C ALA A 105 5.29 -6.42 -2.99
N ILE A 106 5.27 -6.06 -4.27
CA ILE A 106 4.02 -5.79 -5.02
C ILE A 106 3.18 -7.06 -5.12
N SER A 107 3.79 -8.20 -5.43
CA SER A 107 3.11 -9.49 -5.54
C SER A 107 2.50 -9.92 -4.19
N GLU A 108 3.21 -9.76 -3.09
CA GLU A 108 2.69 -10.04 -1.74
C GLU A 108 1.48 -9.16 -1.38
N VAL A 109 1.53 -7.87 -1.74
CA VAL A 109 0.40 -6.97 -1.55
C VAL A 109 -0.81 -7.42 -2.37
N ALA A 110 -0.60 -7.79 -3.64
CA ALA A 110 -1.65 -8.30 -4.51
C ALA A 110 -2.30 -9.57 -3.94
N GLU A 111 -1.52 -10.51 -3.42
CA GLU A 111 -2.04 -11.71 -2.75
C GLU A 111 -2.90 -11.38 -1.53
N LYS A 112 -2.46 -10.43 -0.69
CA LYS A 112 -3.24 -9.98 0.48
C LYS A 112 -4.57 -9.37 0.06
N LEU A 113 -4.58 -8.56 -1.00
CA LEU A 113 -5.80 -7.96 -1.56
C LEU A 113 -6.76 -9.03 -2.09
N MET A 114 -6.25 -10.03 -2.82
CA MET A 114 -7.05 -11.13 -3.35
C MET A 114 -7.69 -11.98 -2.23
N LYS A 115 -6.96 -12.25 -1.15
CA LYS A 115 -7.48 -12.99 0.01
C LYS A 115 -8.62 -12.23 0.69
N ARG A 116 -8.51 -10.91 0.83
CA ARG A 116 -9.58 -10.07 1.40
C ARG A 116 -10.81 -9.98 0.50
N SER A 117 -10.63 -9.93 -0.81
CA SER A 117 -11.74 -9.94 -1.77
C SER A 117 -12.56 -11.23 -1.70
N LYS A 118 -11.92 -12.37 -1.52
CA LYS A 118 -12.62 -13.67 -1.39
C LYS A 118 -13.48 -13.77 -0.13
N SER A 119 -13.18 -13.05 0.92
CA SER A 119 -13.97 -12.98 2.15
C SER A 119 -15.35 -12.34 1.96
N LEU A 120 -15.54 -11.59 0.88
CA LEU A 120 -16.84 -10.97 0.52
C LEU A 120 -17.69 -11.88 -0.40
N LEU A 121 -17.11 -12.95 -0.97
CA LEU A 121 -17.83 -13.95 -1.74
C LEU A 121 -18.55 -14.92 -0.80
N GLY A 122 -19.74 -14.58 -0.37
CA GLY A 122 -20.56 -15.42 0.52
C GLY A 122 -21.47 -14.63 1.47
N VAL A 123 -21.34 -13.32 1.51
CA VAL A 123 -22.30 -12.47 2.22
C VAL A 123 -23.59 -12.43 1.39
N ARG A 124 -24.62 -13.19 1.81
CA ARG A 124 -25.98 -13.02 1.27
C ARG A 124 -26.40 -11.60 1.55
N LEU A 125 -26.52 -10.80 0.50
CA LEU A 125 -27.24 -9.53 0.58
C LEU A 125 -28.68 -9.87 0.95
N GLY A 126 -29.08 -9.58 2.20
CA GLY A 126 -30.46 -9.67 2.61
C GLY A 126 -31.26 -8.68 1.79
N VAL A 127 -31.99 -9.17 0.80
CA VAL A 127 -33.00 -8.38 0.10
C VAL A 127 -34.18 -8.30 1.08
N SER A 128 -34.31 -7.16 1.74
CA SER A 128 -35.52 -6.86 2.49
C SER A 128 -36.63 -6.58 1.49
N THR A 129 -37.59 -7.49 1.41
CA THR A 129 -38.88 -7.27 0.72
C THR A 129 -39.78 -6.37 1.59
#